data_44f88cc209d9055a863eb610810a937a
#
_entry.id   44f88cc209d9055a863eb610810a937a
#
_cell.length_a   1.000
_cell.length_b   1.000
_cell.length_c   1.000
_cell.angle_alpha   90.00
_cell.angle_beta   90.00
_cell.angle_gamma   90.00
#
_symmetry.space_group_name_H-M   'P 1'
#
loop_
_entity.id
_entity.type
_entity.pdbx_description
1 polymer ?
#
loop_
_entity_poly.entity_id
_entity_poly.type
_entity_poly.pdbx_seq_one_letter_code
_entity_poly.pdbx_strand_id
1 'polypeptide(L)'
;MCRCNNLPIDKLAYCHITQLFIMLEKLKEKVFRANLDLVKHGLVIFTWGNVSAIDRETGLVVIKPSGVSYDDMKAEDMVVVNLDGNVVEGSLRPSSDTPTHVVLYKAFPEIGGVVHTHSTYATAWAQAGMDIPNIGTTHADYFHDAIPCTADMTEEEVKGA
;
A
#
# COMPACT_ATOMS: atom_id res chain seq x y z
N MET A 1 14.29 22.03 9.22
CA MET A 1 15.37 21.50 8.37
C MET A 1 16.67 21.55 9.17
N CYS A 2 17.15 20.43 9.69
CA CYS A 2 18.47 20.35 10.32
C CYS A 2 19.54 20.42 9.21
N ARG A 3 20.40 21.43 9.27
CA ARG A 3 21.58 21.52 8.38
C ARG A 3 22.67 20.59 8.92
N CYS A 4 22.78 19.38 8.38
CA CYS A 4 23.80 18.41 8.78
C CYS A 4 25.19 18.63 8.13
N ASN A 5 25.42 19.74 7.44
CA ASN A 5 26.54 19.96 6.55
C ASN A 5 27.90 20.27 7.21
N ASN A 6 28.15 19.92 8.47
CA ASN A 6 29.51 20.06 9.08
C ASN A 6 29.65 19.22 10.38
N LEU A 7 28.97 18.10 10.48
CA LEU A 7 29.08 17.20 11.65
C LEU A 7 30.15 16.12 11.43
N PRO A 8 30.82 15.65 12.48
CA PRO A 8 31.65 14.44 12.44
C PRO A 8 30.85 13.22 11.93
N ILE A 9 31.52 12.26 11.30
CA ILE A 9 30.91 11.11 10.60
C ILE A 9 29.93 10.32 11.50
N ASP A 10 30.28 10.13 12.78
CA ASP A 10 29.44 9.51 13.82
C ASP A 10 28.15 10.27 14.08
N LYS A 11 28.21 11.60 14.12
CA LYS A 11 27.05 12.48 14.30
C LYS A 11 26.20 12.61 13.03
N LEU A 12 26.83 12.52 11.86
CA LEU A 12 26.13 12.48 10.58
C LEU A 12 25.30 11.18 10.44
N ALA A 13 25.89 10.04 10.76
CA ALA A 13 25.19 8.77 10.77
C ALA A 13 24.00 8.76 11.74
N TYR A 14 24.19 9.28 12.95
CA TYR A 14 23.12 9.42 13.93
C TYR A 14 22.00 10.36 13.46
N CYS A 15 22.35 11.49 12.82
CA CYS A 15 21.39 12.43 12.26
C CYS A 15 20.55 11.77 11.14
N HIS A 16 21.18 11.01 10.23
CA HIS A 16 20.47 10.31 9.15
C HIS A 16 19.54 9.22 9.69
N ILE A 17 20.00 8.41 10.66
CA ILE A 17 19.17 7.38 11.30
C ILE A 17 17.98 8.02 12.00
N THR A 18 18.17 9.10 12.74
CA THR A 18 17.08 9.81 13.41
C THR A 18 16.09 10.40 12.40
N GLN A 19 16.58 10.95 11.30
CA GLN A 19 15.72 11.53 10.25
C GLN A 19 14.91 10.43 9.53
N LEU A 20 15.53 9.29 9.23
CA LEU A 20 14.87 8.13 8.66
C LEU A 20 13.76 7.62 9.59
N PHE A 21 14.06 7.48 10.88
CA PHE A 21 13.07 7.04 11.88
C PHE A 21 11.86 7.99 11.93
N ILE A 22 12.10 9.30 12.05
CA ILE A 22 11.03 10.31 12.06
C ILE A 22 10.17 10.26 10.77
N MET A 23 10.80 10.01 9.65
CA MET A 23 10.11 9.91 8.36
C MET A 23 9.25 8.66 8.28
N LEU A 24 9.76 7.51 8.71
CA LEU A 24 9.00 6.26 8.75
C LEU A 24 7.79 6.35 9.70
N GLU A 25 7.95 6.96 10.87
CA GLU A 25 6.82 7.18 11.79
C GLU A 25 5.73 8.06 11.17
N LYS A 26 6.10 9.11 10.46
CA LYS A 26 5.14 9.94 9.71
C LYS A 26 4.45 9.16 8.59
N LEU A 27 5.18 8.29 7.90
CA LEU A 27 4.62 7.46 6.84
C LEU A 27 3.67 6.41 7.40
N LYS A 28 4.01 5.77 8.54
CA LYS A 28 3.11 4.86 9.27
C LYS A 28 1.81 5.53 9.67
N GLU A 29 1.89 6.73 10.26
CA GLU A 29 0.71 7.51 10.62
C GLU A 29 -0.16 7.84 9.40
N LYS A 30 0.46 8.23 8.27
CA LYS A 30 -0.26 8.52 7.02
C LYS A 30 -0.96 7.26 6.47
N VAL A 31 -0.26 6.13 6.43
CA VAL A 31 -0.82 4.86 5.95
C VAL A 31 -1.93 4.37 6.88
N PHE A 32 -1.73 4.46 8.19
CA PHE A 32 -2.75 4.13 9.19
C PHE A 32 -4.04 4.93 8.96
N ARG A 33 -3.95 6.26 8.86
CA ARG A 33 -5.12 7.13 8.60
C ARG A 33 -5.81 6.79 7.29
N ALA A 34 -5.04 6.56 6.21
CA ALA A 34 -5.60 6.19 4.92
C ALA A 34 -6.35 4.84 4.99
N ASN A 35 -5.87 3.88 5.78
CA ASN A 35 -6.59 2.64 6.04
C ASN A 35 -7.91 2.87 6.81
N LEU A 36 -7.93 3.76 7.82
CA LEU A 36 -9.16 4.12 8.52
C LEU A 36 -10.15 4.86 7.62
N ASP A 37 -9.67 5.67 6.69
CA ASP A 37 -10.53 6.34 5.71
C ASP A 37 -11.26 5.34 4.80
N LEU A 38 -10.70 4.16 4.51
CA LEU A 38 -11.42 3.11 3.78
C LEU A 38 -12.70 2.67 4.52
N VAL A 39 -12.62 2.50 5.83
CA VAL A 39 -13.78 2.17 6.68
C VAL A 39 -14.76 3.31 6.73
N LYS A 40 -14.27 4.52 7.01
CA LYS A 40 -15.09 5.74 7.11
C LYS A 40 -15.90 6.01 5.84
N HIS A 41 -15.35 5.68 4.67
CA HIS A 41 -16.02 5.86 3.38
C HIS A 41 -16.78 4.62 2.89
N GLY A 42 -16.84 3.53 3.69
CA GLY A 42 -17.58 2.32 3.34
C GLY A 42 -16.97 1.55 2.16
N LEU A 43 -15.66 1.67 1.96
CA LEU A 43 -14.95 1.05 0.83
C LEU A 43 -14.45 -0.35 1.13
N VAL A 44 -14.51 -0.79 2.40
CA VAL A 44 -14.04 -2.10 2.86
C VAL A 44 -15.06 -2.76 3.78
N ILE A 45 -15.01 -4.09 3.85
CA ILE A 45 -15.83 -4.93 4.71
C ILE A 45 -14.87 -5.77 5.57
N PHE A 46 -15.15 -5.90 6.87
CA PHE A 46 -14.29 -6.61 7.83
C PHE A 46 -12.86 -6.06 7.83
N THR A 47 -11.86 -6.94 7.67
CA THR A 47 -10.44 -6.60 7.60
C THR A 47 -9.91 -6.56 6.16
N TRP A 48 -10.78 -6.73 5.18
CA TRP A 48 -10.44 -6.79 3.76
C TRP A 48 -10.12 -5.42 3.21
N GLY A 49 -9.19 -5.42 2.27
CA GLY A 49 -8.65 -4.17 1.75
C GLY A 49 -7.52 -3.60 2.61
N ASN A 50 -6.73 -2.77 2.02
CA ASN A 50 -5.59 -2.15 2.67
C ASN A 50 -5.02 -0.99 1.84
N VAL A 51 -4.24 -0.16 2.51
CA VAL A 51 -3.46 0.90 1.89
C VAL A 51 -2.00 0.68 2.24
N SER A 52 -1.12 0.94 1.28
CA SER A 52 0.31 1.08 1.51
C SER A 52 0.84 2.39 0.94
N ALA A 53 2.01 2.80 1.37
CA ALA A 53 2.77 3.88 0.75
C ALA A 53 4.26 3.54 0.76
N ILE A 54 4.97 4.07 -0.26
CA ILE A 54 6.42 3.90 -0.39
C ILE A 54 7.14 5.23 -0.12
N ASP A 55 8.24 5.13 0.59
CA ASP A 55 9.27 6.14 0.54
C ASP A 55 10.27 5.82 -0.57
N ARG A 56 10.31 6.66 -1.59
CA ARG A 56 11.13 6.44 -2.78
C ARG A 56 12.62 6.65 -2.55
N GLU A 57 13.01 7.42 -1.52
CA GLU A 57 14.42 7.66 -1.20
C GLU A 57 15.07 6.40 -0.60
N THR A 58 14.31 5.68 0.24
CA THR A 58 14.81 4.47 0.92
C THR A 58 14.37 3.17 0.28
N GLY A 59 13.33 3.20 -0.57
CA GLY A 59 12.70 2.01 -1.12
C GLY A 59 11.88 1.23 -0.10
N LEU A 60 11.53 1.83 1.05
CA LEU A 60 10.75 1.19 2.10
C LEU A 60 9.25 1.42 1.89
N VAL A 61 8.49 0.35 2.02
CA VAL A 61 7.03 0.32 1.88
C VAL A 61 6.40 0.10 3.25
N VAL A 62 5.49 0.97 3.63
CA VAL A 62 4.66 0.81 4.83
C VAL A 62 3.31 0.26 4.42
N ILE A 63 2.84 -0.81 5.06
CA ILE A 63 1.60 -1.49 4.72
C ILE A 63 0.84 -1.93 5.98
N LYS A 64 -0.49 -2.04 5.86
CA LYS A 64 -1.38 -2.56 6.90
C LYS A 64 -0.99 -4.01 7.27
N PRO A 65 -1.01 -4.36 8.58
CA PRO A 65 -0.86 -5.74 9.01
C PRO A 65 -2.04 -6.61 8.58
N SER A 66 -1.77 -7.90 8.35
CA SER A 66 -2.77 -8.91 8.01
C SER A 66 -3.69 -9.23 9.19
N GLY A 67 -4.99 -9.30 8.96
CA GLY A 67 -5.96 -9.80 9.93
C GLY A 67 -6.24 -8.90 11.14
N VAL A 68 -5.60 -7.74 11.25
CA VAL A 68 -5.88 -6.77 12.33
C VAL A 68 -7.14 -5.99 12.01
N SER A 69 -8.06 -5.94 12.97
CA SER A 69 -9.29 -5.14 12.87
C SER A 69 -8.94 -3.66 12.74
N TYR A 70 -9.71 -2.94 11.94
CA TYR A 70 -9.55 -1.49 11.83
C TYR A 70 -9.84 -0.75 13.14
N ASP A 71 -10.70 -1.31 14.01
CA ASP A 71 -11.05 -0.72 15.31
C ASP A 71 -9.93 -0.83 16.34
N ASP A 72 -9.10 -1.90 16.23
CA ASP A 72 -8.01 -2.16 17.17
C ASP A 72 -6.65 -1.69 16.65
N MET A 73 -6.57 -1.37 15.36
CA MET A 73 -5.33 -1.03 14.64
C MET A 73 -4.77 0.32 15.10
N LYS A 74 -3.45 0.40 15.19
CA LYS A 74 -2.70 1.62 15.53
C LYS A 74 -1.63 1.91 14.47
N ALA A 75 -1.10 3.12 14.48
CA ALA A 75 -0.03 3.50 13.56
C ALA A 75 1.24 2.66 13.77
N GLU A 76 1.52 2.27 15.02
CA GLU A 76 2.67 1.43 15.38
C GLU A 76 2.56 0.00 14.85
N ASP A 77 1.35 -0.46 14.53
CA ASP A 77 1.09 -1.80 13.96
C ASP A 77 1.46 -1.90 12.49
N MET A 78 1.65 -0.75 11.81
CA MET A 78 2.04 -0.73 10.40
C MET A 78 3.38 -1.45 10.21
N VAL A 79 3.43 -2.33 9.23
CA VAL A 79 4.62 -3.12 8.92
C VAL A 79 5.42 -2.43 7.83
N VAL A 80 6.74 -2.39 7.98
CA VAL A 80 7.65 -1.87 6.98
C VAL A 80 8.32 -3.03 6.26
N VAL A 81 8.23 -3.03 4.94
CA VAL A 81 8.89 -4.04 4.08
C VAL A 81 9.78 -3.36 3.05
N ASN A 82 10.79 -4.06 2.58
CA ASN A 82 11.59 -3.62 1.43
C ASN A 82 10.91 -4.02 0.10
N LEU A 83 11.48 -3.59 -1.02
CA LEU A 83 10.96 -3.94 -2.34
C LEU A 83 11.10 -5.43 -2.71
N ASP A 84 11.78 -6.24 -1.90
CA ASP A 84 11.81 -7.70 -2.06
C ASP A 84 10.73 -8.40 -1.23
N GLY A 85 9.90 -7.61 -0.51
CA GLY A 85 8.82 -8.11 0.32
C GLY A 85 9.26 -8.57 1.72
N ASN A 86 10.55 -8.40 2.06
CA ASN A 86 11.08 -8.77 3.38
C ASN A 86 10.70 -7.73 4.41
N VAL A 87 10.25 -8.19 5.59
CA VAL A 87 9.96 -7.31 6.73
C VAL A 87 11.26 -6.70 7.25
N VAL A 88 11.29 -5.37 7.30
CA VAL A 88 12.41 -4.58 7.84
C VAL A 88 12.09 -4.08 9.25
N GLU A 89 10.83 -3.73 9.51
CA GLU A 89 10.36 -3.25 10.79
C GLU A 89 8.91 -3.68 11.03
N GLY A 90 8.60 -3.99 12.28
CA GLY A 90 7.28 -4.43 12.74
C GLY A 90 7.33 -5.87 13.25
N SER A 91 6.41 -6.19 14.17
CA SER A 91 6.28 -7.52 14.77
C SER A 91 5.11 -8.33 14.20
N LEU A 92 4.22 -7.67 13.45
CA LEU A 92 3.04 -8.28 12.87
C LEU A 92 3.32 -8.79 11.45
N ARG A 93 2.50 -9.72 10.99
CA ARG A 93 2.55 -10.20 9.61
C ARG A 93 2.04 -9.09 8.68
N PRO A 94 2.75 -8.72 7.61
CA PRO A 94 2.24 -7.77 6.63
C PRO A 94 1.01 -8.34 5.90
N SER A 95 0.22 -7.48 5.27
CA SER A 95 -0.92 -7.89 4.44
C SER A 95 -0.52 -8.97 3.44
N SER A 96 -1.42 -9.92 3.18
CA SER A 96 -1.27 -10.92 2.10
C SER A 96 -1.09 -10.29 0.72
N ASP A 97 -1.56 -9.05 0.54
CA ASP A 97 -1.45 -8.30 -0.72
C ASP A 97 -0.09 -7.63 -0.91
N THR A 98 0.82 -7.75 0.07
CA THR A 98 2.16 -7.14 0.00
C THR A 98 2.91 -7.47 -1.30
N PRO A 99 2.92 -8.71 -1.82
CA PRO A 99 3.58 -9.02 -3.08
C PRO A 99 3.03 -8.19 -4.25
N THR A 100 1.71 -8.05 -4.34
CA THR A 100 1.04 -7.25 -5.38
C THR A 100 1.44 -5.78 -5.28
N HIS A 101 1.43 -5.20 -4.07
CA HIS A 101 1.82 -3.82 -3.85
C HIS A 101 3.29 -3.57 -4.24
N VAL A 102 4.18 -4.48 -3.85
CA VAL A 102 5.61 -4.40 -4.19
C VAL A 102 5.84 -4.47 -5.70
N VAL A 103 5.15 -5.37 -6.41
CA VAL A 103 5.22 -5.45 -7.88
C VAL A 103 4.78 -4.15 -8.53
N LEU A 104 3.68 -3.55 -8.07
CA LEU A 104 3.20 -2.26 -8.58
C LEU A 104 4.21 -1.13 -8.32
N TYR A 105 4.83 -1.07 -7.14
CA TYR A 105 5.87 -0.08 -6.87
C TYR A 105 7.13 -0.24 -7.72
N LYS A 106 7.49 -1.48 -8.07
CA LYS A 106 8.60 -1.76 -8.99
C LYS A 106 8.26 -1.37 -10.43
N ALA A 107 7.04 -1.69 -10.88
CA ALA A 107 6.59 -1.42 -12.24
C ALA A 107 6.31 0.07 -12.51
N PHE A 108 5.85 0.80 -11.51
CA PHE A 108 5.39 2.20 -11.61
C PHE A 108 6.16 3.09 -10.62
N PRO A 109 7.35 3.60 -11.01
CA PRO A 109 8.18 4.39 -10.10
C PRO A 109 7.56 5.74 -9.71
N GLU A 110 6.57 6.23 -10.45
CA GLU A 110 5.86 7.49 -10.21
C GLU A 110 4.79 7.40 -9.11
N ILE A 111 4.27 6.21 -8.80
CA ILE A 111 3.24 6.08 -7.76
C ILE A 111 3.87 6.12 -6.36
N GLY A 112 3.19 6.78 -5.42
CA GLY A 112 3.61 6.89 -4.02
C GLY A 112 2.74 6.08 -3.05
N GLY A 113 1.62 5.53 -3.52
CA GLY A 113 0.69 4.74 -2.71
C GLY A 113 -0.12 3.77 -3.56
N VAL A 114 -0.57 2.69 -2.93
CA VAL A 114 -1.48 1.69 -3.52
C VAL A 114 -2.64 1.48 -2.57
N VAL A 115 -3.85 1.45 -3.12
CA VAL A 115 -5.08 1.16 -2.39
C VAL A 115 -5.70 -0.10 -2.98
N HIS A 116 -5.96 -1.09 -2.13
CA HIS A 116 -6.66 -2.32 -2.48
C HIS A 116 -8.01 -2.37 -1.79
N THR A 117 -9.07 -2.62 -2.54
CA THR A 117 -10.43 -2.81 -2.01
C THR A 117 -11.16 -3.92 -2.77
N HIS A 118 -12.19 -4.49 -2.13
CA HIS A 118 -13.09 -5.47 -2.74
C HIS A 118 -14.42 -4.79 -3.09
N SER A 119 -14.42 -3.86 -4.04
CA SER A 119 -15.63 -3.21 -4.52
C SER A 119 -16.62 -4.25 -5.03
N THR A 120 -17.84 -4.29 -4.46
CA THR A 120 -18.87 -5.28 -4.82
C THR A 120 -19.19 -5.25 -6.32
N TYR A 121 -19.32 -4.06 -6.89
CA TYR A 121 -19.66 -3.93 -8.30
C TYR A 121 -18.49 -4.27 -9.22
N ALA A 122 -17.27 -3.80 -8.92
CA ALA A 122 -16.09 -4.16 -9.70
C ALA A 122 -15.82 -5.68 -9.65
N THR A 123 -15.99 -6.29 -8.46
CA THR A 123 -15.86 -7.74 -8.30
C THR A 123 -16.91 -8.50 -9.11
N ALA A 124 -18.15 -8.01 -9.17
CA ALA A 124 -19.20 -8.65 -9.98
C ALA A 124 -18.85 -8.62 -11.48
N TRP A 125 -18.32 -7.52 -12.01
CA TRP A 125 -17.84 -7.43 -13.38
C TRP A 125 -16.67 -8.39 -13.62
N ALA A 126 -15.70 -8.42 -12.72
CA ALA A 126 -14.55 -9.32 -12.82
C ALA A 126 -14.96 -10.80 -12.82
N GLN A 127 -15.89 -11.19 -11.92
CA GLN A 127 -16.42 -12.58 -11.88
C GLN A 127 -17.23 -12.96 -13.13
N ALA A 128 -17.76 -11.97 -13.84
CA ALA A 128 -18.40 -12.17 -15.13
C ALA A 128 -17.39 -12.26 -16.30
N GLY A 129 -16.09 -12.06 -16.05
CA GLY A 129 -15.04 -12.00 -17.06
C GLY A 129 -15.22 -10.81 -18.02
N MET A 130 -15.77 -9.70 -17.52
CA MET A 130 -16.14 -8.55 -18.33
C MET A 130 -15.43 -7.28 -17.87
N ASP A 131 -15.01 -6.48 -18.85
CA ASP A 131 -14.52 -5.11 -18.60
C ASP A 131 -15.66 -4.23 -18.06
N ILE A 132 -15.33 -3.23 -17.26
CA ILE A 132 -16.30 -2.21 -16.81
C ILE A 132 -16.38 -1.14 -17.92
N PRO A 133 -17.48 -1.06 -18.68
CA PRO A 133 -17.60 -0.11 -19.80
C PRO A 133 -17.71 1.33 -19.29
N ASN A 134 -17.10 2.26 -20.02
CA ASN A 134 -17.20 3.68 -19.72
C ASN A 134 -18.51 4.26 -20.29
N ILE A 135 -19.60 4.19 -19.50
CA ILE A 135 -20.95 4.62 -19.91
C ILE A 135 -21.49 5.79 -19.07
N GLY A 136 -20.74 6.26 -18.09
CA GLY A 136 -21.15 7.35 -17.20
C GLY A 136 -20.19 8.54 -17.24
N THR A 137 -20.71 9.75 -17.12
CA THR A 137 -19.90 10.98 -17.14
C THR A 137 -18.87 11.00 -16.02
N THR A 138 -19.25 10.62 -14.80
CA THR A 138 -18.32 10.53 -13.66
C THR A 138 -17.22 9.50 -13.88
N HIS A 139 -17.53 8.38 -14.56
CA HIS A 139 -16.51 7.42 -14.96
C HIS A 139 -15.54 8.04 -15.96
N ALA A 140 -16.08 8.73 -16.97
CA ALA A 140 -15.30 9.39 -18.02
C ALA A 140 -14.38 10.51 -17.50
N ASP A 141 -14.69 11.12 -16.36
CA ASP A 141 -13.84 12.12 -15.71
C ASP A 141 -12.50 11.55 -15.22
N TYR A 142 -12.44 10.23 -14.96
CA TYR A 142 -11.27 9.54 -14.42
C TYR A 142 -10.63 8.56 -15.39
N PHE A 143 -11.41 7.96 -16.28
CA PHE A 143 -10.96 6.94 -17.24
C PHE A 143 -11.47 7.24 -18.66
N HIS A 144 -10.57 7.20 -19.63
CA HIS A 144 -10.94 7.43 -21.04
C HIS A 144 -11.66 6.23 -21.66
N ASP A 145 -11.25 5.03 -21.27
CA ASP A 145 -11.73 3.76 -21.81
C ASP A 145 -12.38 2.90 -20.72
N ALA A 146 -12.83 1.70 -21.07
CA ALA A 146 -13.28 0.70 -20.13
C ALA A 146 -12.15 0.32 -19.15
N ILE A 147 -12.50 -0.02 -17.91
CA ILE A 147 -11.56 -0.62 -16.96
C ILE A 147 -11.43 -2.10 -17.31
N PRO A 148 -10.28 -2.57 -17.77
CA PRO A 148 -10.13 -3.94 -18.25
C PRO A 148 -10.23 -4.96 -17.12
N CYS A 149 -10.86 -6.11 -17.41
CA CYS A 149 -10.76 -7.28 -16.56
C CYS A 149 -9.41 -7.96 -16.78
N THR A 150 -8.73 -8.33 -15.71
CA THR A 150 -7.52 -9.15 -15.81
C THR A 150 -7.89 -10.58 -16.28
N ALA A 151 -6.95 -11.24 -16.93
CA ALA A 151 -7.10 -12.67 -17.24
C ALA A 151 -7.19 -13.51 -15.95
N ASP A 152 -7.78 -14.69 -16.06
CA ASP A 152 -7.78 -15.66 -14.98
C ASP A 152 -6.35 -16.04 -14.58
N MET A 153 -6.14 -16.27 -13.29
CA MET A 153 -4.87 -16.75 -12.78
C MET A 153 -4.57 -18.15 -13.32
N THR A 154 -3.36 -18.36 -13.75
CA THR A 154 -2.87 -19.69 -14.13
C THR A 154 -2.71 -20.59 -12.89
N GLU A 155 -2.66 -21.91 -13.10
CA GLU A 155 -2.41 -22.84 -11.97
C GLU A 155 -1.06 -22.58 -11.26
N GLU A 156 -0.07 -22.06 -11.96
CA GLU A 156 1.24 -21.73 -11.40
C GLU A 156 1.16 -20.49 -10.50
N GLU A 157 0.42 -19.47 -10.93
CA GLU A 157 0.18 -18.25 -10.16
C GLU A 157 -0.64 -18.54 -8.90
N VAL A 158 -1.66 -19.42 -8.98
CA VAL A 158 -2.46 -19.84 -7.82
C VAL A 158 -1.62 -20.62 -6.80
N LYS A 159 -0.65 -21.43 -7.25
CA LYS A 159 0.22 -22.21 -6.35
C LYS A 159 1.32 -21.37 -5.70
N GLY A 160 1.65 -20.20 -6.27
CA GLY A 160 2.67 -19.27 -5.77
C GLY A 160 2.12 -18.15 -4.87
N ALA A 161 0.81 -18.07 -4.68
CA ALA A 161 0.13 -17.02 -3.93
C ALA A 161 0.07 -17.27 -2.40
#